data_86cef11d1e2c06a6bbbf6f772f1da3b4
#
_entry.id   86cef11d1e2c06a6bbbf6f772f1da3b4
#
_cell.length_a   1.000
_cell.length_b   1.000
_cell.length_c   1.000
_cell.angle_alpha   90.00
_cell.angle_beta   90.00
_cell.angle_gamma   90.00
#
_symmetry.space_group_name_H-M   'P 1'
#
loop_
_entity.id
_entity.type
_entity.pdbx_description
1 polymer ?
#
loop_
_entity_poly.entity_id
_entity_poly.type
_entity_poly.pdbx_seq_one_letter_code
_entity_poly.pdbx_strand_id
1 'polypeptide(L)'
;MFVDTAKIFVKSGDGGNGSISFRREKYIALGGPDGGDGGNGGNVILVADPNMTTLLDFTYKKKYVAERGGNGEGSKCFGKDGENLYIKVPMGTVVRDIATDKIMVDLSHSGDEYVIAKGGRKGRGNVRFKTATRQAPDFAEPGMPGEERWVSLELKVLADVGLLGFPNVGKSTLLSVVTKAKPKIANYHFTTLNPNLGVVDMPGVPSFVIADIPGIIEGASEGVGLGIKFLRHIERTRLLIHVVDISGVEGRDPFEDFLKIN
;
A
#
# COMPACT_ATOMS: atom_id res chain seq x y z
N MET A 1 3.41 5.89 -17.38
CA MET A 1 3.05 4.44 -17.43
C MET A 1 2.25 4.10 -16.20
N PHE A 2 1.05 3.57 -16.34
CA PHE A 2 0.21 3.15 -15.21
C PHE A 2 0.58 1.71 -14.80
N VAL A 3 0.75 1.48 -13.51
CA VAL A 3 1.05 0.17 -12.92
C VAL A 3 0.07 -0.05 -11.77
N ASP A 4 -0.68 -1.11 -11.84
CA ASP A 4 -1.76 -1.50 -10.91
C ASP A 4 -1.36 -2.60 -9.94
N THR A 5 -0.27 -3.31 -10.25
CA THR A 5 0.25 -4.38 -9.40
C THR A 5 1.75 -4.26 -9.22
N ALA A 6 2.22 -4.47 -8.00
CA ALA A 6 3.63 -4.49 -7.70
C ALA A 6 3.93 -5.50 -6.58
N LYS A 7 5.12 -6.09 -6.62
CA LYS A 7 5.62 -6.99 -5.56
C LYS A 7 6.79 -6.33 -4.86
N ILE A 8 6.70 -6.21 -3.54
CA ILE A 8 7.75 -5.62 -2.73
C ILE A 8 8.16 -6.55 -1.58
N PHE A 9 9.42 -6.45 -1.21
CA PHE A 9 9.95 -7.07 0.00
C PHE A 9 9.99 -6.03 1.11
N VAL A 10 9.41 -6.35 2.25
CA VAL A 10 9.42 -5.51 3.45
C VAL A 10 10.14 -6.25 4.57
N LYS A 11 11.02 -5.54 5.27
CA LYS A 11 11.69 -6.02 6.47
C LYS A 11 11.66 -4.92 7.52
N SER A 12 11.13 -5.23 8.69
CA SER A 12 11.21 -4.34 9.85
C SER A 12 12.61 -4.39 10.47
N GLY A 13 12.92 -3.42 11.33
CA GLY A 13 14.18 -3.39 12.04
C GLY A 13 14.27 -4.52 13.06
N ASP A 14 15.44 -5.10 13.20
CA ASP A 14 15.73 -6.03 14.30
C ASP A 14 15.85 -5.25 15.62
N GLY A 15 15.51 -5.86 16.75
CA GLY A 15 15.76 -5.31 18.07
C GLY A 15 17.25 -5.22 18.39
N GLY A 16 17.66 -4.22 19.14
CA GLY A 16 18.99 -4.09 19.67
C GLY A 16 19.25 -5.08 20.81
N ASN A 17 20.47 -5.53 20.95
CA ASN A 17 20.87 -6.44 22.05
C ASN A 17 20.95 -5.69 23.38
N GLY A 18 20.57 -6.35 24.47
CA GLY A 18 20.91 -5.90 25.81
C GLY A 18 22.43 -5.98 26.06
N SER A 19 22.94 -5.14 26.94
CA SER A 19 24.35 -5.09 27.29
C SER A 19 24.65 -5.88 28.56
N ILE A 20 25.83 -6.49 28.58
CA ILE A 20 26.44 -7.05 29.78
C ILE A 20 27.52 -6.06 30.23
N SER A 21 27.28 -5.34 31.30
CA SER A 21 28.22 -4.39 31.85
C SER A 21 28.15 -4.38 33.36
N PHE A 22 29.27 -4.03 34.00
CA PHE A 22 29.40 -3.92 35.45
C PHE A 22 30.01 -2.57 35.80
N ARG A 23 29.46 -1.93 36.82
CA ARG A 23 29.92 -0.64 37.31
C ARG A 23 31.39 -0.77 37.74
N ARG A 24 32.24 0.12 37.26
CA ARG A 24 33.64 0.24 37.64
C ARG A 24 33.89 1.61 38.19
N GLU A 25 34.32 1.68 39.45
CA GLU A 25 34.66 2.92 40.09
C GLU A 25 36.01 2.76 40.80
N LYS A 26 36.68 3.92 41.04
CA LYS A 26 37.91 3.97 41.82
C LYS A 26 37.64 3.40 43.22
N TYR A 27 38.38 2.42 43.64
CA TYR A 27 38.23 1.68 44.91
C TYR A 27 37.06 0.65 45.02
N ILE A 28 36.30 0.44 43.95
CA ILE A 28 35.28 -0.62 43.90
C ILE A 28 35.72 -1.65 42.87
N ALA A 29 36.26 -2.79 43.32
CA ALA A 29 36.78 -3.84 42.43
C ALA A 29 35.68 -4.52 41.60
N LEU A 30 34.49 -4.71 42.18
CA LEU A 30 33.35 -5.37 41.56
C LEU A 30 32.09 -4.58 41.89
N GLY A 31 31.68 -3.72 40.95
CA GLY A 31 30.38 -3.04 41.02
C GLY A 31 29.24 -3.97 40.59
N GLY A 32 27.99 -3.58 40.88
CA GLY A 32 26.83 -4.31 40.44
C GLY A 32 26.63 -4.24 38.91
N PRO A 33 25.70 -5.02 38.36
CA PRO A 33 25.36 -4.99 36.94
C PRO A 33 24.80 -3.62 36.56
N ASP A 34 25.24 -3.09 35.41
CA ASP A 34 24.84 -1.78 34.91
C ASP A 34 24.59 -1.75 33.39
N GLY A 35 24.48 -2.92 32.76
CA GLY A 35 24.16 -3.01 31.34
C GLY A 35 22.71 -2.59 31.04
N GLY A 36 22.55 -1.67 30.08
CA GLY A 36 21.26 -1.19 29.60
C GLY A 36 20.57 -2.14 28.64
N ASP A 37 19.26 -1.92 28.44
CA ASP A 37 18.49 -2.66 27.44
C ASP A 37 18.84 -2.12 26.03
N GLY A 38 18.64 -2.93 24.99
CA GLY A 38 18.63 -2.45 23.60
C GLY A 38 17.43 -1.57 23.29
N GLY A 39 17.36 -1.03 22.08
CA GLY A 39 16.18 -0.36 21.50
C GLY A 39 15.33 -1.33 20.69
N ASN A 40 14.05 -1.03 20.53
CA ASN A 40 13.20 -1.81 19.62
C ASN A 40 13.56 -1.51 18.15
N GLY A 41 13.33 -2.44 17.25
CA GLY A 41 13.42 -2.19 15.81
C GLY A 41 12.25 -1.35 15.31
N GLY A 42 12.47 -0.56 14.25
CA GLY A 42 11.43 0.22 13.58
C GLY A 42 10.43 -0.67 12.83
N ASN A 43 9.18 -0.26 12.82
CA ASN A 43 8.13 -0.90 12.04
C ASN A 43 8.18 -0.47 10.58
N VAL A 44 7.60 -1.29 9.67
CA VAL A 44 7.25 -0.86 8.32
C VAL A 44 5.74 -0.62 8.28
N ILE A 45 5.35 0.59 7.87
CA ILE A 45 3.96 1.06 7.89
C ILE A 45 3.58 1.51 6.48
N LEU A 46 2.47 0.98 5.96
CA LEU A 46 1.86 1.46 4.73
C LEU A 46 0.90 2.60 5.08
N VAL A 47 0.89 3.64 4.25
CA VAL A 47 0.01 4.82 4.43
C VAL A 47 -0.67 5.14 3.10
N ALA A 48 -2.01 5.23 3.11
CA ALA A 48 -2.78 5.64 1.93
C ALA A 48 -2.61 7.14 1.66
N ASP A 49 -2.00 7.49 0.52
CA ASP A 49 -1.79 8.87 0.08
C ASP A 49 -2.73 9.20 -1.09
N PRO A 50 -3.64 10.20 -0.95
CA PRO A 50 -4.58 10.60 -2.00
C PRO A 50 -3.89 11.21 -3.24
N ASN A 51 -2.63 11.65 -3.10
CA ASN A 51 -1.88 12.23 -4.21
C ASN A 51 -1.19 11.20 -5.09
N MET A 52 -1.20 9.92 -4.69
CA MET A 52 -0.66 8.83 -5.47
C MET A 52 -1.77 8.15 -6.27
N THR A 53 -1.53 7.92 -7.58
CA THR A 53 -2.52 7.31 -8.49
C THR A 53 -2.02 6.01 -9.12
N THR A 54 -0.76 5.61 -8.91
CA THR A 54 -0.14 4.44 -9.55
C THR A 54 0.89 3.80 -8.63
N LEU A 55 1.11 2.51 -8.80
CA LEU A 55 2.17 1.74 -8.12
C LEU A 55 3.51 1.74 -8.88
N LEU A 56 3.71 2.68 -9.81
CA LEU A 56 4.90 2.72 -10.69
C LEU A 56 6.21 2.73 -9.89
N ASP A 57 6.29 3.50 -8.81
CA ASP A 57 7.52 3.64 -8.01
C ASP A 57 8.00 2.31 -7.42
N PHE A 58 7.05 1.41 -7.14
CA PHE A 58 7.33 0.07 -6.60
C PHE A 58 7.90 -0.90 -7.62
N THR A 59 7.87 -0.56 -8.91
CA THR A 59 8.57 -1.35 -9.94
C THR A 59 10.07 -1.09 -9.93
N TYR A 60 10.49 0.10 -9.52
CA TYR A 60 11.89 0.51 -9.43
C TYR A 60 12.50 0.14 -8.07
N LYS A 61 11.82 0.50 -6.98
CA LYS A 61 12.27 0.17 -5.62
C LYS A 61 11.43 -0.96 -5.06
N LYS A 62 12.04 -2.14 -4.96
CA LYS A 62 11.34 -3.37 -4.50
C LYS A 62 11.67 -3.78 -3.06
N LYS A 63 12.66 -3.16 -2.42
CA LYS A 63 13.10 -3.53 -1.07
C LYS A 63 12.97 -2.35 -0.12
N TYR A 64 12.28 -2.58 0.98
CA TYR A 64 12.02 -1.61 2.03
C TYR A 64 12.43 -2.20 3.37
N VAL A 65 13.38 -1.55 4.05
CA VAL A 65 13.94 -2.03 5.32
C VAL A 65 13.89 -0.89 6.32
N ALA A 66 13.26 -1.12 7.48
CA ALA A 66 13.23 -0.16 8.58
C ALA A 66 14.52 -0.25 9.42
N GLU A 67 14.75 0.74 10.23
CA GLU A 67 15.95 0.89 11.03
C GLU A 67 15.99 -0.13 12.18
N ARG A 68 17.18 -0.68 12.44
CA ARG A 68 17.45 -1.56 13.58
C ARG A 68 17.50 -0.75 14.88
N GLY A 69 17.03 -1.31 15.98
CA GLY A 69 17.25 -0.75 17.32
C GLY A 69 18.74 -0.78 17.73
N GLY A 70 19.17 0.28 18.39
CA GLY A 70 20.52 0.39 18.95
C GLY A 70 20.76 -0.68 20.04
N ASN A 71 21.99 -1.13 20.20
CA ASN A 71 22.34 -1.99 21.31
C ASN A 71 22.37 -1.19 22.62
N GLY A 72 22.07 -1.83 23.73
CA GLY A 72 22.30 -1.27 25.06
C GLY A 72 23.80 -1.12 25.35
N GLU A 73 24.14 -0.19 26.21
CA GLU A 73 25.51 0.09 26.63
C GLU A 73 25.64 -0.02 28.17
N GLY A 74 26.86 0.19 28.66
CA GLY A 74 27.14 0.29 30.10
C GLY A 74 26.45 1.50 30.73
N SER A 75 26.60 1.62 32.06
CA SER A 75 26.04 2.74 32.85
C SER A 75 24.52 2.89 32.71
N LYS A 76 23.80 1.79 32.46
CA LYS A 76 22.35 1.71 32.22
C LYS A 76 21.88 2.51 31.01
N CYS A 77 22.74 2.77 30.04
CA CYS A 77 22.37 3.46 28.83
C CYS A 77 21.58 2.51 27.90
N PHE A 78 20.34 2.94 27.56
CA PHE A 78 19.47 2.21 26.65
C PHE A 78 19.84 2.49 25.19
N GLY A 79 19.71 1.48 24.33
CA GLY A 79 19.81 1.67 22.89
C GLY A 79 18.63 2.51 22.36
N LYS A 80 18.88 3.35 21.35
CA LYS A 80 17.84 4.11 20.65
C LYS A 80 16.90 3.13 19.92
N ASP A 81 15.60 3.39 19.98
CA ASP A 81 14.64 2.67 19.14
C ASP A 81 14.87 3.02 17.66
N GLY A 82 14.74 2.05 16.77
CA GLY A 82 14.82 2.24 15.33
C GLY A 82 13.63 3.05 14.80
N GLU A 83 13.87 3.89 13.81
CA GLU A 83 12.83 4.72 13.21
C GLU A 83 11.87 3.87 12.36
N ASN A 84 10.58 4.18 12.45
CA ASN A 84 9.57 3.55 11.61
C ASN A 84 9.74 3.99 10.15
N LEU A 85 9.55 3.05 9.24
CA LEU A 85 9.54 3.31 7.80
C LEU A 85 8.11 3.43 7.29
N TYR A 86 7.73 4.62 6.85
CA TYR A 86 6.44 4.88 6.23
C TYR A 86 6.55 4.74 4.71
N ILE A 87 5.71 3.91 4.13
CA ILE A 87 5.63 3.67 2.69
C ILE A 87 4.28 4.18 2.22
N LYS A 88 4.27 5.22 1.40
CA LYS A 88 3.06 5.78 0.82
C LYS A 88 2.60 4.91 -0.33
N VAL A 89 1.30 4.60 -0.36
CA VAL A 89 0.63 3.83 -1.42
C VAL A 89 -0.64 4.56 -1.86
N PRO A 90 -1.10 4.38 -3.10
CA PRO A 90 -2.37 4.94 -3.54
C PRO A 90 -3.55 4.46 -2.69
N MET A 91 -4.59 5.29 -2.54
CA MET A 91 -5.86 4.85 -1.96
C MET A 91 -6.47 3.71 -2.79
N GLY A 92 -7.15 2.77 -2.11
CA GLY A 92 -7.69 1.57 -2.75
C GLY A 92 -6.65 0.49 -3.04
N THR A 93 -5.46 0.59 -2.42
CA THR A 93 -4.44 -0.47 -2.51
C THR A 93 -4.80 -1.62 -1.57
N VAL A 94 -4.96 -2.80 -2.14
CA VAL A 94 -5.07 -4.07 -1.41
C VAL A 94 -3.69 -4.69 -1.27
N VAL A 95 -3.37 -5.08 -0.07
CA VAL A 95 -2.10 -5.73 0.25
C VAL A 95 -2.34 -7.19 0.54
N ARG A 96 -1.61 -8.04 -0.16
CA ARG A 96 -1.71 -9.51 -0.04
C ARG A 96 -0.34 -10.08 0.32
N ASP A 97 -0.31 -10.97 1.28
CA ASP A 97 0.90 -11.74 1.61
C ASP A 97 1.12 -12.81 0.52
N ILE A 98 2.31 -12.81 -0.11
CA ILE A 98 2.61 -13.74 -1.20
C ILE A 98 2.74 -15.18 -0.71
N ALA A 99 3.21 -15.41 0.52
CA ALA A 99 3.41 -16.76 1.04
C ALA A 99 2.09 -17.45 1.38
N THR A 100 1.11 -16.71 1.89
CA THR A 100 -0.19 -17.26 2.35
C THR A 100 -1.35 -16.96 1.40
N ASP A 101 -1.15 -16.09 0.42
CA ASP A 101 -2.15 -15.54 -0.51
C ASP A 101 -3.35 -14.87 0.20
N LYS A 102 -3.20 -14.50 1.47
CA LYS A 102 -4.25 -13.84 2.24
C LYS A 102 -4.18 -12.33 2.09
N ILE A 103 -5.35 -11.69 2.00
CA ILE A 103 -5.46 -10.24 2.10
C ILE A 103 -5.11 -9.84 3.53
N MET A 104 -4.12 -8.95 3.67
CA MET A 104 -3.69 -8.40 4.95
C MET A 104 -4.46 -7.14 5.30
N VAL A 105 -4.66 -6.25 4.31
CA VAL A 105 -5.36 -4.98 4.48
C VAL A 105 -5.86 -4.45 3.14
N ASP A 106 -6.93 -3.65 3.20
CA ASP A 106 -7.47 -2.83 2.12
C ASP A 106 -7.42 -1.37 2.58
N LEU A 107 -6.56 -0.57 1.96
CA LEU A 107 -6.32 0.83 2.31
C LEU A 107 -7.23 1.72 1.44
N SER A 108 -8.49 1.85 1.82
CA SER A 108 -9.53 2.48 1.02
C SER A 108 -9.70 3.97 1.28
N HIS A 109 -9.32 4.48 2.46
CA HIS A 109 -9.48 5.88 2.82
C HIS A 109 -8.13 6.61 2.91
N SER A 110 -8.19 7.93 2.69
CA SER A 110 -7.00 8.79 2.84
C SER A 110 -6.49 8.77 4.27
N GLY A 111 -5.19 8.50 4.43
CA GLY A 111 -4.56 8.45 5.73
C GLY A 111 -4.70 7.11 6.47
N ASP A 112 -5.35 6.10 5.85
CA ASP A 112 -5.34 4.74 6.42
C ASP A 112 -3.90 4.27 6.60
N GLU A 113 -3.59 3.75 7.79
CA GLU A 113 -2.27 3.23 8.13
C GLU A 113 -2.35 1.75 8.50
N TYR A 114 -1.37 0.98 8.07
CA TYR A 114 -1.26 -0.43 8.43
C TYR A 114 0.18 -0.85 8.67
N VAL A 115 0.44 -1.47 9.84
CA VAL A 115 1.76 -2.03 10.16
C VAL A 115 1.92 -3.35 9.43
N ILE A 116 2.67 -3.34 8.31
CA ILE A 116 2.87 -4.51 7.44
C ILE A 116 3.94 -5.46 7.99
N ALA A 117 4.92 -4.93 8.73
CA ALA A 117 5.94 -5.72 9.42
C ALA A 117 6.30 -5.04 10.75
N LYS A 118 6.19 -5.79 11.85
CA LYS A 118 6.48 -5.30 13.20
C LYS A 118 7.96 -5.43 13.52
N GLY A 119 8.53 -4.36 14.09
CA GLY A 119 9.91 -4.34 14.58
C GLY A 119 10.20 -5.39 15.63
N GLY A 120 11.42 -5.89 15.62
CA GLY A 120 11.91 -6.84 16.62
C GLY A 120 11.95 -6.19 18.01
N ARG A 121 11.64 -6.99 19.03
CA ARG A 121 11.69 -6.52 20.42
C ARG A 121 13.14 -6.39 20.87
N LYS A 122 13.41 -5.39 21.67
CA LYS A 122 14.69 -5.16 22.30
C LYS A 122 15.09 -6.28 23.26
N GLY A 123 16.37 -6.55 23.34
CA GLY A 123 16.95 -7.41 24.36
C GLY A 123 17.11 -6.67 25.69
N ARG A 124 16.92 -7.35 26.78
CA ARG A 124 17.10 -6.81 28.14
C ARG A 124 18.57 -6.89 28.56
N GLY A 125 19.08 -5.80 29.17
CA GLY A 125 20.42 -5.76 29.76
C GLY A 125 20.50 -6.55 31.06
N ASN A 126 21.76 -6.84 31.49
CA ASN A 126 22.01 -7.68 32.68
C ASN A 126 21.41 -7.09 33.97
N VAL A 127 21.22 -5.76 34.06
CA VAL A 127 20.54 -5.12 35.21
C VAL A 127 19.17 -5.71 35.48
N ARG A 128 18.43 -6.09 34.43
CA ARG A 128 17.05 -6.62 34.54
C ARG A 128 16.99 -8.00 35.16
N PHE A 129 18.10 -8.72 35.20
CA PHE A 129 18.19 -10.09 35.70
C PHE A 129 18.77 -10.18 37.11
N LYS A 130 19.05 -9.03 37.74
CA LYS A 130 19.47 -8.98 39.14
C LYS A 130 18.35 -9.44 40.06
N THR A 131 18.68 -10.45 40.89
CA THR A 131 17.77 -10.97 41.92
C THR A 131 18.53 -11.02 43.26
N ALA A 132 17.81 -11.32 44.36
CA ALA A 132 18.44 -11.47 45.69
C ALA A 132 19.50 -12.56 45.70
N THR A 133 19.32 -13.62 44.96
CA THR A 133 20.26 -14.78 44.88
C THR A 133 21.31 -14.59 43.77
N ARG A 134 21.01 -13.89 42.69
CA ARG A 134 21.93 -13.59 41.59
C ARG A 134 22.18 -12.07 41.53
N GLN A 135 23.16 -11.61 42.26
CA GLN A 135 23.45 -10.17 42.36
C GLN A 135 24.27 -9.62 41.19
N ALA A 136 25.04 -10.45 40.49
CA ALA A 136 25.90 -10.08 39.36
C ALA A 136 25.63 -11.00 38.15
N PRO A 137 24.47 -10.88 37.44
CA PRO A 137 24.22 -11.67 36.26
C PRO A 137 25.19 -11.29 35.13
N ASP A 138 25.80 -12.28 34.52
CA ASP A 138 26.76 -12.19 33.42
C ASP A 138 26.16 -12.48 32.04
N PHE A 139 24.86 -12.34 31.92
CA PHE A 139 24.13 -12.54 30.67
C PHE A 139 23.13 -11.40 30.42
N ALA A 140 22.82 -11.17 29.14
CA ALA A 140 21.77 -10.28 28.64
C ALA A 140 21.00 -10.98 27.54
N GLU A 141 19.83 -10.47 27.19
CA GLU A 141 19.04 -10.99 26.08
C GLU A 141 19.49 -10.39 24.76
N PRO A 142 19.59 -11.19 23.71
CA PRO A 142 19.70 -10.66 22.35
C PRO A 142 18.38 -9.97 21.95
N GLY A 143 18.47 -8.98 21.07
CA GLY A 143 17.30 -8.43 20.40
C GLY A 143 16.65 -9.49 19.50
N MET A 144 15.34 -9.45 19.41
CA MET A 144 14.61 -10.35 18.52
C MET A 144 14.69 -9.85 17.08
N PRO A 145 14.70 -10.75 16.09
CA PRO A 145 14.63 -10.35 14.68
C PRO A 145 13.29 -9.67 14.39
N GLY A 146 13.31 -8.70 13.48
CA GLY A 146 12.10 -8.11 12.92
C GLY A 146 11.39 -9.05 11.95
N GLU A 147 10.15 -8.75 11.67
CA GLU A 147 9.36 -9.48 10.66
C GLU A 147 9.84 -9.14 9.26
N GLU A 148 9.88 -10.15 8.39
CA GLU A 148 10.14 -9.94 6.96
C GLU A 148 9.18 -10.74 6.11
N ARG A 149 8.75 -10.16 4.99
CA ARG A 149 7.83 -10.83 4.06
C ARG A 149 7.84 -10.21 2.68
N TRP A 150 7.39 -10.99 1.71
CA TRP A 150 7.04 -10.51 0.39
C TRP A 150 5.55 -10.23 0.32
N VAL A 151 5.17 -9.06 -0.17
CA VAL A 151 3.78 -8.68 -0.35
C VAL A 151 3.50 -8.25 -1.78
N SER A 152 2.29 -8.54 -2.24
CA SER A 152 1.73 -8.02 -3.48
C SER A 152 0.85 -6.82 -3.14
N LEU A 153 1.10 -5.72 -3.80
CA LEU A 153 0.24 -4.54 -3.80
C LEU A 153 -0.63 -4.62 -5.04
N GLU A 154 -1.92 -4.45 -4.89
CA GLU A 154 -2.89 -4.48 -5.98
C GLU A 154 -3.81 -3.27 -5.84
N LEU A 155 -3.85 -2.42 -6.86
CA LEU A 155 -4.69 -1.22 -6.86
C LEU A 155 -6.09 -1.58 -7.34
N LYS A 156 -7.08 -1.48 -6.46
CA LYS A 156 -8.49 -1.74 -6.80
C LYS A 156 -9.18 -0.58 -7.51
N VAL A 157 -8.66 0.64 -7.38
CA VAL A 157 -9.20 1.80 -8.08
C VAL A 157 -8.89 1.66 -9.56
N LEU A 158 -9.93 1.59 -10.38
CA LEU A 158 -9.80 1.40 -11.82
C LEU A 158 -9.33 2.70 -12.49
N ALA A 159 -9.96 3.82 -12.12
CA ALA A 159 -9.68 5.15 -12.65
C ALA A 159 -10.29 6.23 -11.76
N ASP A 160 -9.80 7.47 -11.90
CA ASP A 160 -10.43 8.63 -11.25
C ASP A 160 -11.74 8.98 -11.94
N VAL A 161 -11.79 8.80 -13.27
CA VAL A 161 -12.97 9.10 -14.11
C VAL A 161 -13.32 7.89 -14.97
N GLY A 162 -14.57 7.44 -14.91
CA GLY A 162 -15.13 6.42 -15.79
C GLY A 162 -15.98 7.06 -16.90
N LEU A 163 -15.75 6.67 -18.16
CA LEU A 163 -16.62 7.06 -19.28
C LEU A 163 -17.72 6.02 -19.44
N LEU A 164 -18.97 6.46 -19.33
CA LEU A 164 -20.18 5.69 -19.57
C LEU A 164 -20.85 6.14 -20.86
N GLY A 165 -21.56 5.25 -21.50
CA GLY A 165 -22.36 5.57 -22.70
C GLY A 165 -22.48 4.36 -23.61
N PHE A 166 -23.39 4.45 -24.53
CA PHE A 166 -23.65 3.42 -25.54
C PHE A 166 -22.45 3.14 -26.44
N PRO A 167 -22.32 1.98 -27.12
CA PRO A 167 -21.31 1.76 -28.15
C PRO A 167 -21.37 2.86 -29.20
N ASN A 168 -20.25 3.19 -29.81
CA ASN A 168 -20.10 4.14 -30.90
C ASN A 168 -20.42 5.62 -30.60
N VAL A 169 -20.78 5.98 -29.37
CA VAL A 169 -21.03 7.39 -28.95
C VAL A 169 -19.75 8.24 -28.84
N GLY A 170 -18.58 7.68 -29.19
CA GLY A 170 -17.31 8.41 -29.21
C GLY A 170 -16.47 8.36 -27.95
N LYS A 171 -16.77 7.51 -26.95
CA LYS A 171 -15.99 7.40 -25.70
C LYS A 171 -14.50 7.17 -25.94
N SER A 172 -14.15 6.16 -26.74
CA SER A 172 -12.75 5.82 -27.03
C SER A 172 -12.06 6.89 -27.86
N THR A 173 -12.80 7.61 -28.71
CA THR A 173 -12.29 8.77 -29.43
C THR A 173 -11.98 9.93 -28.47
N LEU A 174 -12.91 10.23 -27.55
CA LEU A 174 -12.68 11.23 -26.51
C LEU A 174 -11.45 10.87 -25.69
N LEU A 175 -11.35 9.60 -25.23
CA LEU A 175 -10.20 9.13 -24.47
C LEU A 175 -8.87 9.33 -25.24
N SER A 176 -8.85 9.00 -26.53
CA SER A 176 -7.64 9.14 -27.38
C SER A 176 -7.21 10.59 -27.59
N VAL A 177 -8.13 11.53 -27.58
CA VAL A 177 -7.85 12.96 -27.77
C VAL A 177 -7.33 13.62 -26.50
N VAL A 178 -7.93 13.28 -25.34
CA VAL A 178 -7.58 13.91 -24.05
C VAL A 178 -6.33 13.31 -23.40
N THR A 179 -5.87 12.15 -23.86
CA THR A 179 -4.68 11.48 -23.30
C THR A 179 -3.44 11.70 -24.13
N LYS A 180 -2.31 12.06 -23.51
CA LYS A 180 -1.02 12.26 -24.19
C LYS A 180 -0.40 10.98 -24.76
N ALA A 181 -0.69 9.84 -24.17
CA ALA A 181 -0.19 8.53 -24.59
C ALA A 181 -1.34 7.70 -25.13
N LYS A 182 -1.05 6.80 -26.10
CA LYS A 182 -2.08 5.86 -26.58
C LYS A 182 -2.70 5.10 -25.41
N PRO A 183 -4.04 5.07 -25.28
CA PRO A 183 -4.72 4.32 -24.26
C PRO A 183 -4.23 2.88 -24.25
N LYS A 184 -4.03 2.30 -23.07
CA LYS A 184 -3.60 0.92 -22.92
C LYS A 184 -4.78 0.07 -22.45
N ILE A 185 -4.97 -1.07 -23.10
CA ILE A 185 -5.84 -2.12 -22.62
C ILE A 185 -5.20 -2.70 -21.36
N ALA A 186 -5.89 -2.64 -20.24
CA ALA A 186 -5.43 -3.19 -18.97
C ALA A 186 -6.17 -4.50 -18.68
N ASN A 187 -5.38 -5.59 -18.48
CA ASN A 187 -5.89 -6.89 -18.08
C ASN A 187 -5.89 -6.97 -16.55
N TYR A 188 -6.98 -6.61 -15.92
CA TYR A 188 -7.13 -6.81 -14.48
C TYR A 188 -7.66 -8.19 -14.18
N HIS A 189 -7.07 -8.91 -13.24
CA HIS A 189 -7.52 -10.25 -12.81
C HIS A 189 -8.96 -10.29 -12.29
N PHE A 190 -9.52 -9.14 -11.95
CA PHE A 190 -10.87 -8.98 -11.44
C PHE A 190 -11.87 -8.42 -12.48
N THR A 191 -11.43 -8.10 -13.70
CA THR A 191 -12.28 -7.60 -14.79
C THR A 191 -12.45 -8.65 -15.86
N THR A 192 -13.70 -8.90 -16.28
CA THR A 192 -14.00 -9.77 -17.42
C THR A 192 -13.91 -9.02 -18.76
N LEU A 193 -13.94 -7.69 -18.70
CA LEU A 193 -13.79 -6.79 -19.84
C LEU A 193 -12.58 -5.92 -19.57
N ASN A 194 -11.70 -5.80 -20.53
CA ASN A 194 -10.47 -5.02 -20.41
C ASN A 194 -10.76 -3.56 -20.70
N PRO A 195 -10.77 -2.67 -19.69
CA PRO A 195 -11.00 -1.25 -19.91
C PRO A 195 -9.79 -0.62 -20.63
N ASN A 196 -10.07 0.37 -21.47
CA ASN A 196 -9.03 1.22 -22.04
C ASN A 196 -8.72 2.35 -21.04
N LEU A 197 -7.49 2.41 -20.56
CA LEU A 197 -7.05 3.44 -19.63
C LEU A 197 -6.20 4.50 -20.32
N GLY A 198 -6.45 5.75 -19.97
CA GLY A 198 -5.63 6.86 -20.40
C GLY A 198 -5.29 7.80 -19.24
N VAL A 199 -4.07 8.31 -19.22
CA VAL A 199 -3.62 9.32 -18.24
C VAL A 199 -3.78 10.70 -18.88
N VAL A 200 -4.54 11.56 -18.20
CA VAL A 200 -4.67 12.97 -18.56
C VAL A 200 -3.70 13.77 -17.70
N ASP A 201 -2.90 14.57 -18.39
CA ASP A 201 -1.86 15.38 -17.79
C ASP A 201 -2.03 16.82 -18.24
N MET A 202 -2.41 17.68 -17.30
CA MET A 202 -2.66 19.11 -17.56
C MET A 202 -1.68 19.97 -16.73
N PRO A 203 -1.17 21.07 -17.31
CA PRO A 203 -0.30 21.97 -16.57
C PRO A 203 -0.97 22.52 -15.31
N GLY A 204 -0.32 22.39 -14.15
CA GLY A 204 -0.80 22.94 -12.89
C GLY A 204 -1.88 22.13 -12.18
N VAL A 205 -2.26 20.97 -12.70
CA VAL A 205 -3.25 20.06 -12.10
C VAL A 205 -2.61 18.68 -11.94
N PRO A 206 -2.82 17.94 -10.83
CA PRO A 206 -2.37 16.57 -10.71
C PRO A 206 -2.91 15.71 -11.87
N SER A 207 -2.06 14.84 -12.41
CA SER A 207 -2.47 13.89 -13.45
C SER A 207 -3.54 12.94 -12.91
N PHE A 208 -4.54 12.63 -13.72
CA PHE A 208 -5.62 11.70 -13.36
C PHE A 208 -5.86 10.66 -14.44
N VAL A 209 -6.45 9.53 -14.05
CA VAL A 209 -6.72 8.39 -14.94
C VAL A 209 -8.17 8.40 -15.39
N ILE A 210 -8.38 8.30 -16.72
CA ILE A 210 -9.71 8.07 -17.31
C ILE A 210 -9.78 6.62 -17.82
N ALA A 211 -10.89 5.95 -17.52
CA ALA A 211 -11.21 4.62 -18.03
C ALA A 211 -12.38 4.69 -19.01
N ASP A 212 -12.23 4.13 -20.21
CA ASP A 212 -13.35 3.76 -21.06
C ASP A 212 -13.87 2.40 -20.59
N ILE A 213 -15.07 2.38 -20.02
CA ILE A 213 -15.72 1.18 -19.49
C ILE A 213 -16.57 0.58 -20.59
N PRO A 214 -16.07 -0.48 -21.29
CA PRO A 214 -16.83 -1.11 -22.36
C PRO A 214 -18.01 -1.92 -21.82
N GLY A 215 -19.09 -2.00 -22.55
CA GLY A 215 -20.10 -3.05 -22.35
C GLY A 215 -21.34 -2.69 -21.53
N ILE A 216 -21.88 -1.46 -21.66
CA ILE A 216 -23.13 -1.14 -20.95
C ILE A 216 -24.38 -1.77 -21.59
N ILE A 217 -24.42 -2.28 -22.81
CA ILE A 217 -25.69 -2.24 -23.50
C ILE A 217 -26.38 -3.51 -23.95
N GLU A 218 -25.74 -4.56 -24.17
CA GLU A 218 -26.49 -5.76 -24.60
C GLU A 218 -26.64 -6.75 -23.44
N GLY A 219 -27.78 -6.70 -22.74
CA GLY A 219 -28.15 -7.66 -21.69
C GLY A 219 -28.25 -7.12 -20.27
N ALA A 220 -28.03 -5.85 -19.99
CA ALA A 220 -28.21 -5.30 -18.64
C ALA A 220 -29.69 -5.32 -18.20
N SER A 221 -30.64 -5.20 -19.14
CA SER A 221 -32.07 -5.29 -18.89
C SER A 221 -32.61 -6.73 -18.81
N GLU A 222 -31.85 -7.73 -19.26
CA GLU A 222 -32.29 -9.14 -19.28
C GLU A 222 -31.79 -10.00 -18.11
N GLY A 223 -31.19 -9.38 -17.08
CA GLY A 223 -30.90 -10.05 -15.80
C GLY A 223 -29.76 -11.07 -15.80
N VAL A 224 -29.01 -11.22 -16.89
CA VAL A 224 -27.98 -12.24 -17.03
C VAL A 224 -26.59 -11.66 -16.70
N GLY A 225 -26.24 -11.64 -15.42
CA GLY A 225 -24.82 -11.65 -14.94
C GLY A 225 -23.85 -10.52 -15.32
N LEU A 226 -24.12 -9.72 -16.36
CA LEU A 226 -23.26 -8.63 -16.84
C LEU A 226 -23.42 -7.36 -16.01
N GLY A 227 -24.61 -7.10 -15.46
CA GLY A 227 -24.88 -5.90 -14.66
C GLY A 227 -24.03 -5.82 -13.37
N ILE A 228 -23.88 -6.93 -12.64
CA ILE A 228 -23.10 -6.96 -11.39
C ILE A 228 -21.60 -6.74 -11.66
N LYS A 229 -21.08 -7.24 -12.77
CA LYS A 229 -19.68 -7.06 -13.16
C LYS A 229 -19.38 -5.62 -13.57
N PHE A 230 -20.34 -4.98 -14.24
CA PHE A 230 -20.30 -3.60 -14.63
C PHE A 230 -20.35 -2.67 -13.42
N LEU A 231 -21.27 -2.90 -12.47
CA LEU A 231 -21.36 -2.13 -11.22
C LEU A 231 -20.04 -2.14 -10.46
N ARG A 232 -19.32 -3.26 -10.43
CA ARG A 232 -17.99 -3.34 -9.82
C ARG A 232 -16.94 -2.44 -10.49
N HIS A 233 -17.06 -2.11 -11.77
CA HIS A 233 -16.17 -1.16 -12.43
C HIS A 233 -16.54 0.29 -12.09
N ILE A 234 -17.84 0.58 -12.02
CA ILE A 234 -18.36 1.90 -11.61
C ILE A 234 -17.94 2.21 -10.18
N GLU A 235 -18.15 1.30 -9.25
CA GLU A 235 -17.77 1.45 -7.84
C GLU A 235 -16.27 1.72 -7.62
N ARG A 236 -15.45 1.49 -8.63
CA ARG A 236 -14.00 1.69 -8.62
C ARG A 236 -13.55 2.97 -9.32
N THR A 237 -14.48 3.83 -9.69
CA THR A 237 -14.21 5.15 -10.23
C THR A 237 -14.75 6.20 -9.27
N ARG A 238 -14.05 7.36 -9.20
CA ARG A 238 -14.47 8.46 -8.31
C ARG A 238 -15.53 9.33 -8.93
N LEU A 239 -15.48 9.49 -10.27
CA LEU A 239 -16.39 10.30 -11.06
C LEU A 239 -16.81 9.51 -12.30
N LEU A 240 -18.06 9.70 -12.72
CA LEU A 240 -18.59 9.13 -13.94
C LEU A 240 -18.95 10.27 -14.92
N ILE A 241 -18.52 10.13 -16.16
CA ILE A 241 -18.92 11.00 -17.27
C ILE A 241 -19.79 10.18 -18.20
N HIS A 242 -21.07 10.57 -18.30
CA HIS A 242 -22.00 9.98 -19.24
C HIS A 242 -21.90 10.68 -20.59
N VAL A 243 -21.52 9.92 -21.63
CA VAL A 243 -21.39 10.40 -23.01
C VAL A 243 -22.61 9.94 -23.81
N VAL A 244 -23.38 10.90 -24.31
CA VAL A 244 -24.60 10.66 -25.09
C VAL A 244 -24.41 11.22 -26.51
N ASP A 245 -24.73 10.41 -27.52
CA ASP A 245 -24.74 10.85 -28.93
C ASP A 245 -26.07 11.55 -29.26
N ILE A 246 -25.97 12.83 -29.52
CA ILE A 246 -27.13 13.67 -29.92
C ILE A 246 -27.37 13.71 -31.42
N SER A 247 -26.49 13.08 -32.23
CA SER A 247 -26.60 13.14 -33.69
C SER A 247 -27.73 12.28 -34.26
N GLY A 248 -28.21 11.28 -33.52
CA GLY A 248 -29.24 10.35 -33.97
C GLY A 248 -28.83 9.45 -35.14
N VAL A 249 -27.54 9.42 -35.52
CA VAL A 249 -27.05 8.67 -36.69
C VAL A 249 -27.34 7.18 -36.58
N GLU A 250 -27.33 6.62 -35.35
CA GLU A 250 -27.64 5.23 -35.12
C GLU A 250 -29.14 4.92 -34.93
N GLY A 251 -30.01 5.93 -35.17
CA GLY A 251 -31.47 5.76 -35.06
C GLY A 251 -32.01 5.62 -33.64
N ARG A 252 -31.23 6.01 -32.63
CA ARG A 252 -31.60 5.99 -31.21
C ARG A 252 -32.05 7.38 -30.76
N ASP A 253 -32.97 7.44 -29.81
CA ASP A 253 -33.37 8.67 -29.14
C ASP A 253 -32.36 9.00 -28.02
N PRO A 254 -31.65 10.14 -28.09
CA PRO A 254 -30.70 10.55 -27.07
C PRO A 254 -31.29 10.64 -25.66
N PHE A 255 -32.53 11.00 -25.53
CA PHE A 255 -33.22 11.10 -24.24
C PHE A 255 -33.54 9.75 -23.65
N GLU A 256 -33.96 8.78 -24.47
CA GLU A 256 -34.12 7.38 -24.01
C GLU A 256 -32.80 6.76 -23.62
N ASP A 257 -31.73 7.02 -24.38
CA ASP A 257 -30.39 6.53 -24.07
C ASP A 257 -29.86 7.11 -22.73
N PHE A 258 -30.13 8.38 -22.47
CA PHE A 258 -29.81 9.01 -21.18
C PHE A 258 -30.56 8.35 -20.01
N LEU A 259 -31.87 8.11 -20.17
CA LEU A 259 -32.70 7.50 -19.11
C LEU A 259 -32.37 6.04 -18.84
N LYS A 260 -31.87 5.29 -19.84
CA LYS A 260 -31.51 3.86 -19.67
C LYS A 260 -30.22 3.66 -18.88
N ILE A 261 -29.34 4.67 -18.82
CA ILE A 261 -28.06 4.58 -18.15
C ILE A 261 -28.09 5.18 -16.73
N ASN A 262 -28.97 6.16 -16.49
CA ASN A 262 -29.19 6.77 -15.18
C ASN A 262 -30.25 6.04 -14.37
#